data_e01d378891942b142b3be307c3df15fd
#
_entry.id   e01d378891942b142b3be307c3df15fd
#
_cell.length_a   1.000
_cell.length_b   1.000
_cell.length_c   1.000
_cell.angle_alpha   90.00
_cell.angle_beta   90.00
_cell.angle_gamma   90.00
#
_symmetry.space_group_name_H-M   'P 1'
#
loop_
_entity.id
_entity.type
_entity.pdbx_description
1 polymer ?
#
loop_
_entity_poly.entity_id
_entity_poly.type
_entity_poly.pdbx_seq_one_letter_code
_entity_poly.pdbx_strand_id
1 'polypeptide(L)'
;MSIPKQRTTNLVAAILAIALVIGGCTTTGSTDSSIADVGTDQAAAEASAAAGEASESDAGADGVDEATSSENAIAASTDNQESHFEASDLEYDASAVVEISLDDTDTTADGDGVSIDGSLVMITDEGTYLLAGSLADGQIIVEARADADVILILDGVDITNPEGAAIAITSADEVVIVLADGTTNRLTDGDSYLFPDAGIDEPNATLYSASDLTIAGDGELTIDANYNDGIAGKDGLVIESGTISVVATDDGIRGKDYVIVSGGVLTIDSGGDGIKADNDEDAERGYV
;
A
#
# COMPACT_ATOMS: atom_id res chain seq x y z
N MET A 1 37.83 -30.07 -40.02
CA MET A 1 37.19 -30.21 -38.72
C MET A 1 35.97 -29.29 -38.73
N SER A 2 34.79 -29.89 -39.00
CA SER A 2 33.58 -29.16 -39.31
C SER A 2 32.76 -28.90 -38.03
N ILE A 3 32.33 -27.66 -37.83
CA ILE A 3 31.48 -27.22 -36.70
C ILE A 3 30.01 -27.38 -37.13
N PRO A 4 29.15 -28.05 -36.37
CA PRO A 4 27.74 -28.17 -36.73
C PRO A 4 26.97 -26.90 -36.36
N LYS A 5 26.15 -26.43 -37.33
CA LYS A 5 25.17 -25.36 -37.14
C LYS A 5 24.03 -25.85 -36.24
N GLN A 6 23.79 -25.13 -35.15
CA GLN A 6 22.57 -25.28 -34.35
C GLN A 6 21.39 -24.60 -35.06
N ARG A 7 20.27 -25.30 -35.10
CA ARG A 7 18.98 -24.83 -35.65
C ARG A 7 18.23 -24.10 -34.54
N THR A 8 17.93 -22.84 -34.77
CA THR A 8 16.96 -22.08 -34.01
C THR A 8 15.55 -22.56 -34.33
N THR A 9 14.86 -23.05 -33.31
CA THR A 9 13.43 -23.41 -33.41
C THR A 9 12.62 -22.21 -32.97
N ASN A 10 11.97 -21.54 -33.91
CA ASN A 10 11.01 -20.49 -33.62
C ASN A 10 9.72 -21.11 -33.04
N LEU A 11 9.40 -20.80 -31.83
CA LEU A 11 8.11 -21.11 -31.19
C LEU A 11 7.15 -19.95 -31.54
N VAL A 12 6.18 -20.22 -32.39
CA VAL A 12 5.12 -19.28 -32.74
C VAL A 12 4.05 -19.37 -31.64
N ALA A 13 3.89 -18.32 -30.84
CA ALA A 13 2.79 -18.19 -29.91
C ALA A 13 1.51 -17.87 -30.70
N ALA A 14 0.47 -18.67 -30.51
CA ALA A 14 -0.83 -18.48 -31.15
C ALA A 14 -1.67 -17.52 -30.28
N ILE A 15 -1.96 -16.35 -30.81
CA ILE A 15 -2.88 -15.38 -30.23
C ILE A 15 -4.31 -15.86 -30.51
N LEU A 16 -5.07 -16.16 -29.46
CA LEU A 16 -6.49 -16.51 -29.54
C LEU A 16 -7.32 -15.22 -29.45
N ALA A 17 -7.83 -14.72 -30.55
CA ALA A 17 -8.74 -13.60 -30.60
C ALA A 17 -10.17 -14.08 -30.25
N ILE A 18 -10.73 -13.61 -29.14
CA ILE A 18 -12.14 -13.81 -28.80
C ILE A 18 -12.94 -12.63 -29.35
N ALA A 19 -13.79 -12.89 -30.32
CA ALA A 19 -14.73 -11.94 -30.88
C ALA A 19 -15.97 -11.85 -30.00
N LEU A 20 -16.22 -10.67 -29.42
CA LEU A 20 -17.44 -10.37 -28.67
C LEU A 20 -18.58 -10.04 -29.65
N VAL A 21 -19.63 -10.84 -29.64
CA VAL A 21 -20.88 -10.61 -30.41
C VAL A 21 -21.82 -9.76 -29.55
N ILE A 22 -22.05 -8.52 -29.97
CA ILE A 22 -23.05 -7.64 -29.36
C ILE A 22 -24.43 -7.98 -29.97
N GLY A 23 -25.30 -8.59 -29.19
CA GLY A 23 -26.71 -8.79 -29.52
C GLY A 23 -27.55 -7.68 -28.92
N GLY A 24 -28.01 -6.73 -29.73
CA GLY A 24 -28.99 -5.74 -29.34
C GLY A 24 -30.39 -6.32 -29.24
N CYS A 25 -31.12 -5.95 -28.20
CA CYS A 25 -32.58 -6.10 -28.17
C CYS A 25 -33.21 -4.81 -27.67
N THR A 26 -33.86 -4.12 -28.58
CA THR A 26 -34.74 -2.96 -28.32
C THR A 26 -36.12 -3.44 -27.93
N THR A 27 -36.68 -2.96 -26.81
CA THR A 27 -38.12 -2.92 -26.63
C THR A 27 -38.56 -1.59 -26.06
N THR A 28 -39.38 -0.93 -26.84
CA THR A 28 -40.18 0.29 -26.55
C THR A 28 -41.42 -0.05 -25.76
N GLY A 29 -41.88 0.90 -24.90
CA GLY A 29 -43.24 0.87 -24.28
C GLY A 29 -43.25 1.79 -23.07
N SER A 30 -43.68 2.86 -23.17
CA SER A 30 -44.72 3.89 -23.18
C SER A 30 -45.64 3.88 -21.95
N THR A 31 -45.74 5.08 -21.32
CA THR A 31 -46.85 5.71 -20.57
C THR A 31 -47.38 5.02 -19.31
N ASP A 32 -47.69 5.70 -18.23
CA ASP A 32 -48.51 6.89 -18.01
C ASP A 32 -48.54 7.28 -16.51
N SER A 33 -48.62 8.57 -16.26
CA SER A 33 -49.26 9.39 -15.24
C SER A 33 -49.87 8.81 -13.95
N SER A 34 -49.62 9.43 -12.80
CA SER A 34 -50.49 10.37 -12.06
C SER A 34 -50.03 10.59 -10.62
N ILE A 35 -49.69 11.78 -10.26
CA ILE A 35 -50.24 12.86 -9.43
C ILE A 35 -51.10 12.34 -8.22
N ALA A 36 -50.65 12.73 -7.00
CA ALA A 36 -51.34 13.29 -5.85
C ALA A 36 -50.37 13.27 -4.66
N ASP A 37 -49.90 14.34 -4.18
CA ASP A 37 -50.36 15.56 -3.50
C ASP A 37 -50.70 15.32 -2.00
N VAL A 38 -50.10 16.23 -1.18
CA VAL A 38 -50.52 16.75 0.13
C VAL A 38 -50.19 15.96 1.41
N GLY A 39 -49.46 16.68 2.28
CA GLY A 39 -49.45 16.46 3.72
C GLY A 39 -48.29 17.10 4.46
N THR A 40 -48.31 18.43 4.53
CA THR A 40 -47.61 19.22 5.54
C THR A 40 -48.17 18.88 6.93
N ASP A 41 -47.31 18.65 7.92
CA ASP A 41 -47.58 19.16 9.26
C ASP A 41 -46.30 19.47 10.06
N GLN A 42 -46.32 20.68 10.54
CA GLN A 42 -45.35 21.34 11.39
C GLN A 42 -45.85 21.23 12.84
N ALA A 43 -45.02 20.80 13.77
CA ALA A 43 -45.22 21.17 15.16
C ALA A 43 -43.89 21.30 15.90
N ALA A 44 -43.69 22.48 16.39
CA ALA A 44 -42.56 22.98 17.15
C ALA A 44 -42.75 22.80 18.66
N ALA A 45 -41.63 22.98 19.36
CA ALA A 45 -41.43 23.38 20.76
C ALA A 45 -41.80 22.31 21.84
N GLU A 46 -41.04 22.16 22.93
CA GLU A 46 -40.61 23.16 23.89
C GLU A 46 -39.46 22.67 24.75
N ALA A 47 -38.69 23.62 25.21
CA ALA A 47 -37.66 23.54 26.22
C ALA A 47 -38.26 23.34 27.65
N SER A 48 -37.58 22.60 28.48
CA SER A 48 -37.73 22.78 29.97
C SER A 48 -36.39 22.61 30.64
N ALA A 49 -35.93 23.71 31.24
CA ALA A 49 -34.85 23.81 32.20
C ALA A 49 -35.40 23.50 33.60
N ALA A 50 -34.68 22.75 34.40
CA ALA A 50 -34.81 22.79 35.86
C ALA A 50 -33.43 22.58 36.50
N ALA A 51 -33.05 23.60 37.26
CA ALA A 51 -31.87 23.66 38.12
C ALA A 51 -32.20 23.12 39.53
N GLY A 52 -31.16 22.75 40.28
CA GLY A 52 -31.18 22.50 41.72
C GLY A 52 -30.44 21.20 42.06
N GLU A 53 -29.60 21.05 43.03
CA GLU A 53 -28.95 21.91 44.03
C GLU A 53 -27.71 21.15 44.50
N ALA A 54 -26.72 21.83 45.01
CA ALA A 54 -25.50 21.34 45.59
C ALA A 54 -25.73 20.60 46.92
N SER A 55 -24.96 19.55 47.19
CA SER A 55 -24.68 19.10 48.55
C SER A 55 -23.20 18.73 48.67
N GLU A 56 -22.50 19.51 49.46
CA GLU A 56 -21.15 19.25 49.96
C GLU A 56 -21.14 18.17 51.03
N SER A 57 -20.04 17.45 51.06
CA SER A 57 -19.21 16.87 52.14
C SER A 57 -18.99 15.38 51.96
N ASP A 58 -17.76 14.88 51.90
CA ASP A 58 -16.85 14.73 52.98
C ASP A 58 -15.46 14.29 52.49
N ALA A 59 -14.41 14.74 53.17
CA ALA A 59 -13.04 14.40 52.91
C ALA A 59 -12.72 12.98 53.37
N GLY A 60 -12.15 12.18 52.49
CA GLY A 60 -11.48 10.92 52.78
C GLY A 60 -10.24 10.79 51.94
N ALA A 61 -9.10 11.17 52.50
CA ALA A 61 -7.80 10.87 51.93
C ALA A 61 -7.54 9.36 52.01
N ASP A 62 -7.34 8.70 50.88
CA ASP A 62 -6.55 7.50 50.89
C ASP A 62 -5.85 7.26 49.53
N GLY A 63 -4.54 7.09 49.64
CA GLY A 63 -3.63 6.32 48.84
C GLY A 63 -3.64 6.47 47.33
N VAL A 64 -2.84 7.40 46.79
CA VAL A 64 -2.33 7.37 45.43
C VAL A 64 -1.53 6.09 45.19
N ASP A 65 -2.11 5.15 44.48
CA ASP A 65 -1.39 4.03 43.89
C ASP A 65 -1.16 4.37 42.37
N GLU A 66 -0.29 5.35 42.15
CA GLU A 66 0.07 5.87 40.85
C GLU A 66 1.44 5.37 40.40
N ALA A 67 1.75 4.08 40.54
CA ALA A 67 3.04 3.59 40.07
C ALA A 67 3.02 2.24 39.33
N THR A 68 1.85 1.62 39.13
CA THR A 68 1.83 0.25 38.59
C THR A 68 1.42 0.16 37.13
N SER A 69 0.93 1.24 36.52
CA SER A 69 0.46 1.16 35.10
C SER A 69 1.54 1.48 34.05
N SER A 70 2.58 2.25 34.42
CA SER A 70 3.62 2.61 33.42
C SER A 70 4.74 1.56 33.32
N GLU A 71 5.03 0.80 34.35
CA GLU A 71 6.05 -0.26 34.27
C GLU A 71 5.54 -1.49 33.53
N ASN A 72 4.25 -1.79 33.61
CA ASN A 72 3.65 -2.89 32.85
C ASN A 72 3.47 -2.53 31.36
N ALA A 73 3.23 -1.26 31.02
CA ALA A 73 3.16 -0.83 29.62
C ALA A 73 4.53 -0.84 28.95
N ILE A 74 5.60 -0.50 29.71
CA ILE A 74 6.98 -0.55 29.18
C ILE A 74 7.45 -2.00 29.04
N ALA A 75 7.08 -2.90 29.96
CA ALA A 75 7.44 -4.33 29.86
C ALA A 75 6.73 -5.01 28.68
N ALA A 76 5.47 -4.69 28.41
CA ALA A 76 4.75 -5.23 27.26
C ALA A 76 5.33 -4.76 25.91
N SER A 77 5.92 -3.55 25.86
CA SER A 77 6.54 -3.02 24.62
C SER A 77 7.92 -3.60 24.32
N THR A 78 8.57 -4.28 25.28
CA THR A 78 9.89 -4.92 25.07
C THR A 78 9.80 -6.37 24.62
N ASP A 79 8.66 -7.02 24.77
CA ASP A 79 8.47 -8.42 24.36
C ASP A 79 8.01 -8.56 22.88
N ASN A 80 7.55 -7.47 22.27
CA ASN A 80 7.08 -7.44 20.87
C ASN A 80 8.01 -6.56 20.02
N GLN A 81 9.25 -6.98 19.79
CA GLN A 81 10.24 -6.24 19.00
C GLN A 81 10.99 -7.15 18.03
N GLU A 82 10.34 -8.16 17.52
CA GLU A 82 10.88 -8.93 16.42
C GLU A 82 10.75 -8.09 15.14
N SER A 83 11.87 -7.80 14.48
CA SER A 83 11.95 -7.05 13.23
C SER A 83 12.76 -7.87 12.25
N HIS A 84 12.29 -7.93 10.99
CA HIS A 84 13.08 -8.51 9.92
C HIS A 84 14.23 -7.59 9.50
N PHE A 85 14.11 -6.27 9.69
CA PHE A 85 15.07 -5.28 9.23
C PHE A 85 16.42 -5.38 9.95
N GLU A 86 17.48 -5.41 9.18
CA GLU A 86 18.87 -5.25 9.60
C GLU A 86 19.52 -4.08 8.83
N ALA A 87 20.47 -3.36 9.45
CA ALA A 87 21.13 -2.22 8.79
C ALA A 87 21.90 -2.61 7.51
N SER A 88 22.25 -3.89 7.37
CA SER A 88 22.85 -4.46 6.15
C SER A 88 21.90 -4.49 4.95
N ASP A 89 20.58 -4.45 5.16
CA ASP A 89 19.58 -4.51 4.09
C ASP A 89 19.54 -3.21 3.25
N LEU A 90 20.17 -2.15 3.78
CA LEU A 90 20.42 -0.89 3.05
C LEU A 90 21.75 -0.89 2.27
N GLU A 91 22.57 -1.94 2.39
CA GLU A 91 23.87 -2.00 1.73
C GLU A 91 23.71 -2.59 0.32
N TYR A 92 24.14 -1.88 -0.70
CA TYR A 92 24.13 -2.34 -2.08
C TYR A 92 25.38 -1.94 -2.84
N ASP A 93 25.71 -2.67 -3.90
CA ASP A 93 26.79 -2.32 -4.83
C ASP A 93 26.29 -1.29 -5.85
N ALA A 94 26.69 -0.04 -5.70
CA ALA A 94 26.31 1.04 -6.62
C ALA A 94 26.71 0.79 -8.10
N SER A 95 27.63 -0.13 -8.37
CA SER A 95 28.01 -0.51 -9.74
C SER A 95 27.10 -1.58 -10.36
N ALA A 96 26.23 -2.19 -9.56
CA ALA A 96 25.29 -3.23 -9.96
C ALA A 96 23.82 -2.74 -9.97
N VAL A 97 23.60 -1.46 -9.72
CA VAL A 97 22.25 -0.86 -9.75
C VAL A 97 21.71 -0.88 -11.17
N VAL A 98 20.49 -1.38 -11.36
CA VAL A 98 19.75 -1.30 -12.61
C VAL A 98 18.93 -0.01 -12.62
N GLU A 99 19.19 0.88 -13.57
CA GLU A 99 18.43 2.13 -13.71
C GLU A 99 17.17 1.90 -14.55
N ILE A 100 16.01 2.28 -14.02
CA ILE A 100 14.71 2.23 -14.68
C ILE A 100 14.20 3.66 -14.87
N SER A 101 14.13 4.08 -16.12
CA SER A 101 13.57 5.38 -16.50
C SER A 101 12.10 5.21 -16.87
N LEU A 102 11.22 5.74 -16.04
CA LEU A 102 9.76 5.64 -16.19
C LEU A 102 9.25 6.73 -17.14
N ASP A 103 8.51 6.33 -18.15
CA ASP A 103 7.82 7.20 -19.12
C ASP A 103 6.61 6.43 -19.69
N ASP A 104 5.45 7.05 -19.81
CA ASP A 104 4.19 6.40 -20.26
C ASP A 104 4.30 5.71 -21.63
N THR A 105 5.26 6.12 -22.44
CA THR A 105 5.41 5.66 -23.82
C THR A 105 6.72 4.96 -24.13
N ASP A 106 7.74 5.18 -23.32
CA ASP A 106 9.11 4.73 -23.58
C ASP A 106 9.89 4.40 -22.30
N THR A 107 9.25 3.69 -21.38
CA THR A 107 9.92 3.17 -20.17
C THR A 107 11.06 2.25 -20.56
N THR A 108 12.23 2.44 -19.96
CA THR A 108 13.45 1.69 -20.26
C THR A 108 14.17 1.22 -19.01
N ALA A 109 14.88 0.10 -19.11
CA ALA A 109 15.81 -0.37 -18.08
C ALA A 109 17.18 -0.67 -18.74
N ASP A 110 18.26 -0.43 -17.99
CA ASP A 110 19.63 -0.62 -18.50
C ASP A 110 20.29 -1.94 -18.07
N GLY A 111 19.52 -2.83 -17.40
CA GLY A 111 20.01 -4.11 -16.90
C GLY A 111 19.01 -5.25 -17.04
N ASP A 112 19.43 -6.41 -16.54
CA ASP A 112 18.62 -7.63 -16.50
C ASP A 112 17.68 -7.62 -15.28
N GLY A 113 16.76 -8.60 -15.19
CA GLY A 113 15.82 -8.75 -14.08
C GLY A 113 14.58 -7.83 -14.14
N VAL A 114 14.42 -7.11 -15.26
CA VAL A 114 13.27 -6.24 -15.52
C VAL A 114 12.59 -6.63 -16.82
N SER A 115 11.27 -6.75 -16.78
CA SER A 115 10.42 -6.93 -17.97
C SER A 115 9.48 -5.73 -18.08
N ILE A 116 9.40 -5.12 -19.26
CA ILE A 116 8.59 -3.93 -19.51
C ILE A 116 7.56 -4.24 -20.59
N ASP A 117 6.28 -3.97 -20.32
CA ASP A 117 5.18 -4.04 -21.29
C ASP A 117 4.37 -2.73 -21.21
N GLY A 118 4.72 -1.77 -22.08
CA GLY A 118 4.17 -0.42 -22.00
C GLY A 118 4.56 0.30 -20.70
N SER A 119 3.57 0.66 -19.90
CA SER A 119 3.73 1.28 -18.58
C SER A 119 3.73 0.27 -17.41
N LEU A 120 3.65 -1.03 -17.71
CA LEU A 120 3.83 -2.07 -16.71
C LEU A 120 5.31 -2.46 -16.63
N VAL A 121 5.90 -2.28 -15.46
CA VAL A 121 7.28 -2.68 -15.15
C VAL A 121 7.24 -3.84 -14.16
N MET A 122 7.83 -4.97 -14.53
CA MET A 122 7.93 -6.16 -13.67
C MET A 122 9.39 -6.44 -13.34
N ILE A 123 9.71 -6.46 -12.06
CA ILE A 123 11.02 -6.82 -11.50
C ILE A 123 10.96 -8.26 -11.06
N THR A 124 11.85 -9.10 -11.62
CA THR A 124 11.78 -10.57 -11.49
C THR A 124 12.97 -11.21 -10.80
N ASP A 125 14.05 -10.48 -10.62
CA ASP A 125 15.29 -10.99 -10.03
C ASP A 125 15.67 -10.21 -8.76
N GLU A 126 16.49 -10.82 -7.92
CA GLU A 126 17.15 -10.14 -6.80
C GLU A 126 18.04 -9.00 -7.30
N GLY A 127 18.15 -7.93 -6.53
CA GLY A 127 19.04 -6.83 -6.89
C GLY A 127 18.55 -5.45 -6.46
N THR A 128 19.28 -4.44 -6.93
CA THR A 128 18.97 -3.04 -6.64
C THR A 128 18.52 -2.32 -7.90
N TYR A 129 17.37 -1.67 -7.83
CA TYR A 129 16.72 -0.98 -8.93
C TYR A 129 16.48 0.47 -8.58
N LEU A 130 17.02 1.40 -9.37
CA LEU A 130 16.77 2.82 -9.23
C LEU A 130 15.68 3.24 -10.21
N LEU A 131 14.58 3.74 -9.67
CA LEU A 131 13.41 4.16 -10.43
C LEU A 131 13.33 5.68 -10.44
N ALA A 132 13.24 6.29 -11.63
CA ALA A 132 13.06 7.72 -11.80
C ALA A 132 12.10 8.02 -12.95
N GLY A 133 11.29 9.09 -12.83
CA GLY A 133 10.34 9.52 -13.86
C GLY A 133 8.89 9.31 -13.48
N SER A 134 8.00 9.18 -14.45
CA SER A 134 6.56 9.14 -14.18
C SER A 134 5.79 8.16 -15.05
N LEU A 135 4.74 7.57 -14.45
CA LEU A 135 3.72 6.79 -15.12
C LEU A 135 2.35 7.36 -14.76
N ALA A 136 1.62 7.90 -15.73
CA ALA A 136 0.27 8.44 -15.53
C ALA A 136 -0.82 7.34 -15.54
N ASP A 137 -0.51 6.19 -16.11
CA ASP A 137 -1.34 4.98 -16.15
C ASP A 137 -0.41 3.76 -16.20
N GLY A 138 0.17 3.39 -15.05
CA GLY A 138 1.16 2.32 -15.00
C GLY A 138 1.37 1.73 -13.62
N GLN A 139 2.19 0.69 -13.56
CA GLN A 139 2.40 -0.10 -12.36
C GLN A 139 3.82 -0.64 -12.29
N ILE A 140 4.36 -0.70 -11.08
CA ILE A 140 5.56 -1.49 -10.76
C ILE A 140 5.11 -2.77 -10.04
N ILE A 141 5.50 -3.92 -10.56
CA ILE A 141 5.30 -5.22 -9.90
C ILE A 141 6.66 -5.81 -9.53
N VAL A 142 6.82 -6.22 -8.30
CA VAL A 142 7.92 -7.09 -7.88
C VAL A 142 7.39 -8.51 -7.77
N GLU A 143 7.86 -9.38 -8.67
CA GLU A 143 7.56 -10.81 -8.69
C GLU A 143 8.88 -11.58 -8.80
N ALA A 144 9.68 -11.48 -7.75
CA ALA A 144 10.96 -12.17 -7.64
C ALA A 144 10.78 -13.56 -6.98
N ARG A 145 11.88 -14.31 -6.90
CA ARG A 145 11.85 -15.58 -6.16
C ARG A 145 11.58 -15.31 -4.66
N ALA A 146 10.95 -16.26 -3.99
CA ALA A 146 10.63 -16.15 -2.57
C ALA A 146 11.87 -16.15 -1.62
N ASP A 147 13.07 -16.30 -2.14
CA ASP A 147 14.34 -16.20 -1.45
C ASP A 147 15.21 -15.04 -1.99
N ALA A 148 14.58 -14.06 -2.63
CA ALA A 148 15.26 -12.93 -3.28
C ALA A 148 15.04 -11.64 -2.51
N ASP A 149 16.12 -10.90 -2.25
CA ASP A 149 16.08 -9.56 -1.67
C ASP A 149 16.09 -8.52 -2.80
N VAL A 150 15.18 -7.56 -2.71
CA VAL A 150 15.03 -6.51 -3.72
C VAL A 150 15.09 -5.14 -3.07
N ILE A 151 15.96 -4.27 -3.58
CA ILE A 151 16.04 -2.87 -3.17
C ILE A 151 15.46 -1.99 -4.29
N LEU A 152 14.42 -1.21 -3.98
CA LEU A 152 13.83 -0.21 -4.86
C LEU A 152 14.24 1.19 -4.40
N ILE A 153 15.11 1.86 -5.14
CA ILE A 153 15.47 3.26 -4.86
C ILE A 153 14.51 4.15 -5.66
N LEU A 154 13.66 4.91 -4.95
CA LEU A 154 12.75 5.87 -5.55
C LEU A 154 13.43 7.23 -5.66
N ASP A 155 13.76 7.64 -6.87
CA ASP A 155 14.48 8.88 -7.20
C ASP A 155 13.57 9.87 -7.97
N GLY A 156 12.57 10.39 -7.27
CA GLY A 156 11.61 11.34 -7.84
C GLY A 156 10.57 10.70 -8.76
N VAL A 157 10.00 9.58 -8.35
CA VAL A 157 8.93 8.92 -9.11
C VAL A 157 7.57 9.59 -8.88
N ASP A 158 6.73 9.59 -9.94
CA ASP A 158 5.31 9.91 -9.86
C ASP A 158 4.52 8.83 -10.61
N ILE A 159 3.93 7.89 -9.85
CA ILE A 159 3.26 6.73 -10.41
C ILE A 159 1.78 6.77 -10.06
N THR A 160 0.95 6.75 -11.08
CA THR A 160 -0.51 6.62 -10.96
C THR A 160 -0.97 5.33 -11.64
N ASN A 161 -1.75 4.51 -10.93
CA ASN A 161 -2.44 3.37 -11.50
C ASN A 161 -3.96 3.51 -11.26
N PRO A 162 -4.75 3.90 -12.25
CA PRO A 162 -6.19 4.11 -12.07
C PRO A 162 -6.99 2.85 -11.75
N GLU A 163 -6.44 1.66 -11.97
CA GLU A 163 -7.15 0.38 -11.91
C GLU A 163 -6.52 -0.62 -10.91
N GLY A 164 -5.51 -0.19 -10.13
CA GLY A 164 -4.82 -1.06 -9.19
C GLY A 164 -3.77 -0.35 -8.34
N ALA A 165 -2.96 -1.11 -7.64
CA ALA A 165 -1.83 -0.62 -6.87
C ALA A 165 -0.80 0.09 -7.77
N ALA A 166 -0.22 1.20 -7.32
CA ALA A 166 0.90 1.85 -8.02
C ALA A 166 2.18 0.98 -7.95
N ILE A 167 2.45 0.40 -6.77
CA ILE A 167 3.51 -0.60 -6.56
C ILE A 167 2.89 -1.82 -5.89
N ALA A 168 3.08 -3.00 -6.48
CA ALA A 168 2.63 -4.27 -5.95
C ALA A 168 3.82 -5.25 -5.82
N ILE A 169 4.17 -5.61 -4.60
CA ILE A 169 5.14 -6.66 -4.30
C ILE A 169 4.36 -7.95 -4.09
N THR A 170 4.42 -8.85 -5.06
CA THR A 170 3.65 -10.09 -5.07
C THR A 170 4.46 -11.29 -4.61
N SER A 171 5.79 -11.22 -4.72
CA SER A 171 6.71 -12.25 -4.24
C SER A 171 8.14 -11.71 -4.15
N ALA A 172 8.76 -11.88 -2.99
CA ALA A 172 10.19 -11.72 -2.68
C ALA A 172 10.44 -12.40 -1.32
N ASP A 173 11.67 -12.39 -0.81
CA ASP A 173 11.93 -12.60 0.63
C ASP A 173 11.67 -11.27 1.36
N GLU A 174 12.46 -10.27 1.06
CA GLU A 174 12.30 -8.91 1.56
C GLU A 174 12.36 -7.89 0.42
N VAL A 175 11.60 -6.80 0.56
CA VAL A 175 11.74 -5.62 -0.29
C VAL A 175 12.04 -4.38 0.55
N VAL A 176 13.13 -3.71 0.22
CA VAL A 176 13.50 -2.44 0.82
C VAL A 176 13.22 -1.30 -0.16
N ILE A 177 12.36 -0.36 0.22
CA ILE A 177 12.13 0.88 -0.52
C ILE A 177 13.00 1.98 0.08
N VAL A 178 13.93 2.50 -0.69
CA VAL A 178 14.81 3.60 -0.30
C VAL A 178 14.32 4.89 -0.95
N LEU A 179 13.93 5.87 -0.15
CA LEU A 179 13.58 7.20 -0.61
C LEU A 179 14.86 8.01 -0.80
N ALA A 180 15.25 8.28 -2.04
CA ALA A 180 16.49 8.97 -2.35
C ALA A 180 16.52 10.39 -1.76
N ASP A 181 17.67 10.81 -1.22
CA ASP A 181 17.82 12.09 -0.53
C ASP A 181 17.45 13.29 -1.42
N GLY A 182 16.64 14.18 -0.86
CA GLY A 182 16.21 15.41 -1.52
C GLY A 182 15.18 15.21 -2.65
N THR A 183 14.63 14.01 -2.80
CA THR A 183 13.59 13.71 -3.80
C THR A 183 12.20 13.70 -3.17
N THR A 184 11.20 13.93 -4.02
CA THR A 184 9.79 13.78 -3.68
C THR A 184 9.19 12.71 -4.57
N ASN A 185 8.66 11.66 -3.98
CA ASN A 185 8.05 10.53 -4.65
C ASN A 185 6.54 10.55 -4.41
N ARG A 186 5.76 10.15 -5.41
CA ARG A 186 4.30 10.10 -5.32
C ARG A 186 3.78 8.79 -5.87
N LEU A 187 2.86 8.18 -5.13
CA LEU A 187 2.10 7.01 -5.54
C LEU A 187 0.61 7.33 -5.42
N THR A 188 -0.14 7.01 -6.46
CA THR A 188 -1.58 7.26 -6.51
C THR A 188 -2.28 6.06 -7.14
N ASP A 189 -3.39 5.62 -6.57
CA ASP A 189 -4.26 4.62 -7.16
C ASP A 189 -5.61 5.23 -7.63
N GLY A 190 -6.46 4.39 -8.24
CA GLY A 190 -7.81 4.77 -8.62
C GLY A 190 -8.83 4.49 -7.51
N ASP A 191 -10.07 4.90 -7.73
CA ASP A 191 -11.21 4.66 -6.83
C ASP A 191 -11.80 3.23 -6.93
N SER A 192 -11.28 2.43 -7.84
CA SER A 192 -11.71 1.05 -8.08
C SER A 192 -10.58 0.21 -8.67
N TYR A 193 -10.47 -1.05 -8.24
CA TYR A 193 -9.46 -1.98 -8.75
C TYR A 193 -10.07 -3.02 -9.68
N LEU A 194 -9.32 -3.39 -10.72
CA LEU A 194 -9.66 -4.47 -11.62
C LEU A 194 -8.97 -5.77 -11.16
N PHE A 195 -9.75 -6.67 -10.60
CA PHE A 195 -9.26 -7.99 -10.22
C PHE A 195 -9.52 -9.02 -11.33
N PRO A 196 -8.56 -9.94 -11.59
CA PRO A 196 -8.71 -10.92 -12.66
C PRO A 196 -9.84 -11.92 -12.43
N ASP A 197 -10.17 -12.22 -11.18
CA ASP A 197 -11.19 -13.20 -10.80
C ASP A 197 -12.07 -12.69 -9.65
N ALA A 198 -13.34 -13.11 -9.65
CA ALA A 198 -14.24 -12.82 -8.54
C ALA A 198 -13.82 -13.58 -7.27
N GLY A 199 -13.54 -12.87 -6.20
CA GLY A 199 -13.08 -13.41 -4.91
C GLY A 199 -11.59 -13.18 -4.65
N ILE A 200 -10.88 -12.55 -5.59
CA ILE A 200 -9.58 -11.93 -5.33
C ILE A 200 -9.85 -10.50 -4.89
N ASP A 201 -9.26 -10.10 -3.80
CA ASP A 201 -9.38 -8.77 -3.19
C ASP A 201 -8.00 -8.13 -2.87
N GLU A 202 -6.94 -8.72 -3.38
CA GLU A 202 -5.57 -8.24 -3.25
C GLU A 202 -4.88 -8.18 -4.62
N PRO A 203 -3.97 -7.21 -4.83
CA PRO A 203 -3.53 -6.13 -3.92
C PRO A 203 -4.67 -5.16 -3.58
N ASN A 204 -4.70 -4.60 -2.36
CA ASN A 204 -5.76 -3.70 -1.91
C ASN A 204 -5.22 -2.39 -1.28
N ALA A 205 -4.04 -1.97 -1.68
CA ALA A 205 -3.39 -0.74 -1.24
C ALA A 205 -2.63 -0.10 -2.41
N THR A 206 -2.40 1.20 -2.32
CA THR A 206 -1.59 1.94 -3.31
C THR A 206 -0.15 1.42 -3.36
N LEU A 207 0.45 1.13 -2.18
CA LEU A 207 1.68 0.36 -2.01
C LEU A 207 1.34 -0.93 -1.27
N TYR A 208 1.41 -2.03 -1.97
CA TYR A 208 1.09 -3.36 -1.44
C TYR A 208 2.30 -4.27 -1.40
N SER A 209 2.47 -5.03 -0.32
CA SER A 209 3.48 -6.09 -0.20
C SER A 209 2.89 -7.39 0.35
N ALA A 210 3.17 -8.50 -0.35
CA ALA A 210 2.94 -9.86 0.15
C ALA A 210 4.15 -10.44 0.90
N SER A 211 5.26 -9.69 0.96
CA SER A 211 6.54 -10.05 1.58
C SER A 211 6.91 -9.03 2.64
N ASP A 212 7.97 -9.30 3.40
CA ASP A 212 8.54 -8.31 4.31
C ASP A 212 8.88 -7.01 3.57
N LEU A 213 8.47 -5.88 4.16
CA LEU A 213 8.64 -4.56 3.56
C LEU A 213 9.30 -3.59 4.53
N THR A 214 10.43 -3.03 4.10
CA THR A 214 11.09 -1.92 4.79
C THR A 214 11.05 -0.65 3.96
N ILE A 215 10.72 0.49 4.58
CA ILE A 215 10.83 1.82 3.96
C ILE A 215 11.86 2.64 4.73
N ALA A 216 12.86 3.16 4.00
CA ALA A 216 13.99 3.90 4.55
C ALA A 216 14.41 5.06 3.63
N GLY A 217 15.42 5.83 4.05
CA GLY A 217 15.98 6.94 3.28
C GLY A 217 15.54 8.31 3.80
N ASP A 218 16.09 9.38 3.23
CA ASP A 218 15.87 10.76 3.70
C ASP A 218 14.94 11.56 2.76
N GLY A 219 14.41 10.93 1.71
CA GLY A 219 13.47 11.53 0.76
C GLY A 219 12.04 11.64 1.29
N GLU A 220 11.15 12.13 0.42
CA GLU A 220 9.72 12.28 0.70
C GLU A 220 8.90 11.25 -0.10
N LEU A 221 7.85 10.69 0.51
CA LEU A 221 6.87 9.85 -0.14
C LEU A 221 5.46 10.35 0.18
N THR A 222 4.69 10.64 -0.87
CA THR A 222 3.27 10.96 -0.77
C THR A 222 2.46 9.83 -1.38
N ILE A 223 1.46 9.34 -0.65
CA ILE A 223 0.54 8.30 -1.08
C ILE A 223 -0.88 8.84 -1.04
N ASP A 224 -1.56 8.79 -2.19
CA ASP A 224 -2.98 9.11 -2.32
C ASP A 224 -3.74 7.81 -2.67
N ALA A 225 -4.28 7.17 -1.64
CA ALA A 225 -5.00 5.90 -1.73
C ALA A 225 -6.51 6.15 -1.82
N ASN A 226 -7.01 6.09 -3.04
CA ASN A 226 -8.42 6.39 -3.32
C ASN A 226 -9.32 5.15 -3.21
N TYR A 227 -8.74 3.94 -3.31
CA TYR A 227 -9.49 2.68 -3.25
C TYR A 227 -9.67 2.20 -1.81
N ASN A 228 -8.58 1.93 -1.09
CA ASN A 228 -8.61 1.30 0.23
C ASN A 228 -7.44 1.79 1.10
N ASP A 229 -6.43 0.96 1.37
CA ASP A 229 -5.31 1.27 2.24
C ASP A 229 -4.21 2.07 1.52
N GLY A 230 -3.46 2.87 2.27
CA GLY A 230 -2.29 3.57 1.75
C GLY A 230 -1.13 2.62 1.50
N ILE A 231 -0.66 1.99 2.57
CA ILE A 231 0.40 0.97 2.57
C ILE A 231 -0.15 -0.28 3.24
N ALA A 232 -0.10 -1.42 2.58
CA ALA A 232 -0.48 -2.70 3.17
C ALA A 232 0.60 -3.76 3.00
N GLY A 233 1.04 -4.35 4.12
CA GLY A 233 1.90 -5.53 4.20
C GLY A 233 1.14 -6.76 4.66
N LYS A 234 1.40 -7.90 4.05
CA LYS A 234 0.86 -9.22 4.46
C LYS A 234 1.81 -9.96 5.38
N ASP A 235 2.98 -9.42 5.59
CA ASP A 235 4.03 -9.89 6.47
C ASP A 235 4.50 -8.72 7.37
N GLY A 236 5.76 -8.65 7.80
CA GLY A 236 6.30 -7.54 8.57
C GLY A 236 6.40 -6.24 7.76
N LEU A 237 6.10 -5.11 8.40
CA LEU A 237 6.27 -3.78 7.80
C LEU A 237 7.09 -2.89 8.73
N VAL A 238 8.22 -2.40 8.22
CA VAL A 238 9.14 -1.54 8.96
C VAL A 238 9.28 -0.18 8.27
N ILE A 239 9.13 0.90 9.03
CA ILE A 239 9.46 2.25 8.61
C ILE A 239 10.67 2.70 9.43
N GLU A 240 11.83 2.69 8.79
CA GLU A 240 13.10 3.05 9.42
C GLU A 240 13.34 4.56 9.39
N SER A 241 12.98 5.21 8.29
CA SER A 241 13.15 6.65 8.12
C SER A 241 12.30 7.19 6.95
N GLY A 242 12.46 8.48 6.63
CA GLY A 242 11.77 9.18 5.53
C GLY A 242 10.71 10.16 6.01
N THR A 243 10.23 10.98 5.08
CA THR A 243 9.06 11.85 5.31
C THR A 243 7.89 11.30 4.50
N ILE A 244 6.94 10.66 5.18
CA ILE A 244 5.86 9.92 4.53
C ILE A 244 4.51 10.59 4.84
N SER A 245 3.78 10.94 3.79
CA SER A 245 2.42 11.48 3.87
C SER A 245 1.44 10.54 3.19
N VAL A 246 0.43 10.09 3.92
CA VAL A 246 -0.58 9.15 3.43
C VAL A 246 -1.96 9.76 3.58
N VAL A 247 -2.72 9.76 2.49
CA VAL A 247 -4.16 9.98 2.49
C VAL A 247 -4.81 8.69 2.01
N ALA A 248 -5.69 8.08 2.81
CA ALA A 248 -6.28 6.78 2.49
C ALA A 248 -7.78 6.74 2.74
N THR A 249 -8.48 5.96 1.93
CA THR A 249 -9.93 5.76 2.06
C THR A 249 -10.26 4.86 3.25
N ASP A 250 -9.42 3.86 3.54
CA ASP A 250 -9.52 2.99 4.70
C ASP A 250 -8.29 3.15 5.60
N ASP A 251 -7.45 2.15 5.82
CA ASP A 251 -6.32 2.24 6.71
C ASP A 251 -5.13 2.99 6.08
N GLY A 252 -4.45 3.83 6.86
CA GLY A 252 -3.28 4.55 6.37
C GLY A 252 -2.10 3.64 6.11
N ILE A 253 -1.66 2.92 7.14
CA ILE A 253 -0.55 1.97 7.12
C ILE A 253 -0.98 0.71 7.87
N ARG A 254 -0.99 -0.42 7.17
CA ARG A 254 -1.38 -1.70 7.73
C ARG A 254 -0.32 -2.76 7.49
N GLY A 255 0.13 -3.42 8.56
CA GLY A 255 0.94 -4.64 8.51
C GLY A 255 0.16 -5.80 9.08
N LYS A 256 0.26 -7.00 8.51
CA LYS A 256 -0.41 -8.15 9.11
C LYS A 256 0.35 -8.62 10.33
N ASP A 257 1.63 -8.95 10.18
CA ASP A 257 2.41 -9.51 11.27
C ASP A 257 2.81 -8.46 12.29
N TYR A 258 3.30 -7.33 11.82
CA TYR A 258 3.60 -6.18 12.65
C TYR A 258 3.80 -4.90 11.83
N VAL A 259 3.73 -3.76 12.49
CA VAL A 259 4.21 -2.48 11.98
C VAL A 259 5.20 -1.91 12.98
N ILE A 260 6.45 -1.71 12.56
CA ILE A 260 7.48 -1.06 13.37
C ILE A 260 7.82 0.29 12.76
N VAL A 261 7.75 1.35 13.55
CA VAL A 261 8.20 2.69 13.16
C VAL A 261 9.39 3.07 14.02
N SER A 262 10.59 2.91 13.46
CA SER A 262 11.85 3.24 14.16
C SER A 262 12.19 4.71 14.05
N GLY A 263 11.74 5.38 12.95
CA GLY A 263 12.07 6.77 12.69
C GLY A 263 11.19 7.42 11.62
N GLY A 264 11.64 8.57 11.13
CA GLY A 264 10.94 9.33 10.10
C GLY A 264 9.89 10.31 10.61
N VAL A 265 9.18 10.92 9.67
CA VAL A 265 8.06 11.83 9.91
C VAL A 265 6.84 11.29 9.17
N LEU A 266 5.82 10.89 9.91
CA LEU A 266 4.59 10.34 9.33
C LEU A 266 3.46 11.37 9.49
N THR A 267 2.73 11.61 8.39
CA THR A 267 1.49 12.38 8.37
C THR A 267 0.42 11.51 7.72
N ILE A 268 -0.61 11.14 8.46
CA ILE A 268 -1.63 10.20 7.97
C ILE A 268 -3.01 10.82 8.15
N ASP A 269 -3.80 10.81 7.07
CA ASP A 269 -5.22 11.16 7.03
C ASP A 269 -5.97 9.99 6.40
N SER A 270 -6.62 9.18 7.21
CA SER A 270 -7.25 7.92 6.79
C SER A 270 -8.70 7.83 7.26
N GLY A 271 -9.54 7.14 6.49
CA GLY A 271 -10.92 6.87 6.85
C GLY A 271 -11.08 5.78 7.88
N GLY A 272 -10.12 4.84 7.95
CA GLY A 272 -9.99 3.77 8.92
C GLY A 272 -8.94 4.08 10.00
N ASP A 273 -8.09 3.10 10.32
CA ASP A 273 -7.01 3.27 11.28
C ASP A 273 -5.80 4.00 10.67
N GLY A 274 -5.15 4.88 11.44
CA GLY A 274 -3.94 5.54 10.99
C GLY A 274 -2.78 4.56 10.77
N ILE A 275 -2.49 3.75 11.79
CA ILE A 275 -1.51 2.65 11.74
C ILE A 275 -2.13 1.44 12.44
N LYS A 276 -2.01 0.26 11.84
CA LYS A 276 -2.64 -0.96 12.30
C LYS A 276 -1.77 -2.20 12.04
N ALA A 277 -1.81 -3.13 12.98
CA ALA A 277 -1.39 -4.51 12.76
C ALA A 277 -2.55 -5.44 13.10
N ASP A 278 -2.82 -6.45 12.26
CA ASP A 278 -4.08 -7.21 12.35
C ASP A 278 -3.93 -8.74 12.29
N ASN A 279 -2.75 -9.26 12.69
CA ASN A 279 -2.59 -10.71 12.84
C ASN A 279 -3.37 -11.18 14.08
N ASP A 280 -4.46 -11.92 13.86
CA ASP A 280 -5.31 -12.54 14.88
C ASP A 280 -5.09 -14.06 15.01
N GLU A 281 -4.19 -14.62 14.20
CA GLU A 281 -3.89 -16.06 14.15
C GLU A 281 -2.68 -16.44 15.01
N ASP A 282 -1.70 -15.54 15.16
CA ASP A 282 -0.48 -15.75 15.92
C ASP A 282 -0.40 -14.74 17.10
N ALA A 283 -0.35 -15.25 18.31
CA ALA A 283 -0.31 -14.44 19.52
C ALA A 283 1.01 -13.67 19.74
N GLU A 284 2.07 -14.01 18.97
CA GLU A 284 3.36 -13.30 18.97
C GLU A 284 3.46 -12.22 17.91
N ARG A 285 2.40 -12.03 17.10
CA ARG A 285 2.29 -11.07 16.00
C ARG A 285 1.12 -10.11 16.21
N GLY A 286 0.85 -9.22 15.25
CA GLY A 286 -0.26 -8.26 15.32
C GLY A 286 0.03 -7.06 16.24
N TYR A 287 1.26 -6.55 16.26
CA TYR A 287 1.66 -5.42 17.09
C TYR A 287 2.16 -4.20 16.30
N VAL A 288 2.05 -3.03 16.92
CA VAL A 288 2.58 -1.77 16.41
C VAL A 288 3.53 -1.19 17.45
#